data_235c97fe3d34c345dbd1690a7939ab55
#
_entry.id   235c97fe3d34c345dbd1690a7939ab55
#
_cell.length_a   1.000
_cell.length_b   1.000
_cell.length_c   1.000
_cell.angle_alpha   90.00
_cell.angle_beta   90.00
_cell.angle_gamma   90.00
#
_symmetry.space_group_name_H-M   'P 1'
#
loop_
_entity.id
_entity.type
_entity.pdbx_description
1 polymer ?
#
loop_
_entity_poly.entity_id
_entity_poly.type
_entity_poly.pdbx_seq_one_letter_code
_entity_poly.pdbx_strand_id
1 'polypeptide(L)'
;MLADDAALHGLWFNDQKYFGADYALDEIAVGENSIIKSTTAWLDQYFAKQNPDPHAIPLALETTPYRQHILSVLQEVPAGSTITYQELGQKAAPNQNISKGAARAVGGAVAHNPILILVPCHRVIGSDGRLTGYAGGTARKLALLQLEGVNCK
;
A
#
# COMPACT_ATOMS: atom_id res chain seq x y z
N MET A 1 -6.41 -12.38 1.05
CA MET A 1 -5.18 -12.17 0.22
C MET A 1 -5.21 -13.09 -1.00
N LEU A 2 -4.52 -12.69 -2.02
CA LEU A 2 -4.44 -13.40 -3.29
C LEU A 2 -2.98 -13.59 -3.68
N ALA A 3 -2.57 -14.83 -3.96
CA ALA A 3 -1.20 -15.15 -4.33
C ALA A 3 -1.16 -16.33 -5.32
N ASP A 4 -0.12 -16.35 -6.15
CA ASP A 4 0.32 -17.55 -6.86
C ASP A 4 1.55 -18.14 -6.16
N ASP A 5 2.20 -19.12 -6.77
CA ASP A 5 3.36 -19.76 -6.18
C ASP A 5 4.63 -18.88 -6.19
N ALA A 6 4.59 -17.77 -6.94
CA ALA A 6 5.75 -16.89 -7.12
C ALA A 6 5.63 -15.58 -6.33
N ALA A 7 4.42 -15.03 -6.15
CA ALA A 7 4.24 -13.69 -5.61
C ALA A 7 2.85 -13.45 -5.00
N LEU A 8 2.76 -12.41 -4.18
CA LEU A 8 1.51 -11.86 -3.67
C LEU A 8 0.93 -10.87 -4.69
N HIS A 9 -0.32 -11.06 -5.05
CA HIS A 9 -1.04 -10.23 -6.02
C HIS A 9 -2.02 -9.27 -5.37
N GLY A 10 -2.53 -9.61 -4.19
CA GLY A 10 -3.50 -8.77 -3.50
C GLY A 10 -3.56 -9.02 -2.00
N LEU A 11 -3.80 -7.93 -1.27
CA LEU A 11 -4.03 -7.95 0.18
C LEU A 11 -5.00 -6.80 0.50
N TRP A 12 -6.21 -7.14 0.93
CA TRP A 12 -7.30 -6.20 1.15
C TRP A 12 -7.99 -6.43 2.47
N PHE A 13 -8.60 -5.38 3.03
CA PHE A 13 -9.64 -5.53 4.04
C PHE A 13 -10.95 -5.97 3.36
N ASN A 14 -11.73 -6.82 4.00
CA ASN A 14 -12.92 -7.43 3.39
C ASN A 14 -13.98 -6.44 2.92
N ASP A 15 -14.08 -5.29 3.58
CA ASP A 15 -15.11 -4.28 3.36
C ASP A 15 -14.57 -2.99 2.70
N GLN A 16 -13.34 -3.05 2.16
CA GLN A 16 -12.73 -1.86 1.59
C GLN A 16 -13.23 -1.54 0.19
N LYS A 17 -13.02 -0.27 -0.21
CA LYS A 17 -13.17 0.18 -1.59
C LYS A 17 -12.17 -0.55 -2.51
N TYR A 18 -12.60 -0.92 -3.70
CA TYR A 18 -11.82 -1.68 -4.69
C TYR A 18 -11.34 -3.05 -4.22
N PHE A 19 -12.09 -3.68 -3.30
CA PHE A 19 -11.80 -5.05 -2.85
C PHE A 19 -11.67 -5.99 -4.04
N GLY A 20 -10.58 -6.77 -4.06
CA GLY A 20 -10.33 -7.74 -5.13
C GLY A 20 -9.79 -7.15 -6.42
N ALA A 21 -9.65 -5.82 -6.52
CA ALA A 21 -9.23 -5.12 -7.74
C ALA A 21 -10.03 -5.61 -8.96
N ASP A 22 -9.37 -5.99 -10.05
CA ASP A 22 -10.01 -6.51 -11.26
C ASP A 22 -9.98 -8.04 -11.33
N TYR A 23 -9.63 -8.72 -10.24
CA TYR A 23 -9.55 -10.18 -10.21
C TYR A 23 -10.93 -10.82 -10.03
N ALA A 24 -11.19 -11.90 -10.79
CA ALA A 24 -12.38 -12.74 -10.63
C ALA A 24 -12.19 -13.70 -9.46
N LEU A 25 -12.31 -13.20 -8.22
CA LEU A 25 -12.00 -13.95 -7.01
C LEU A 25 -12.86 -15.23 -6.85
N ASP A 26 -14.08 -15.22 -7.35
CA ASP A 26 -14.99 -16.38 -7.33
C ASP A 26 -14.53 -17.53 -8.23
N GLU A 27 -13.65 -17.24 -9.19
CA GLU A 27 -13.06 -18.22 -10.10
C GLU A 27 -11.71 -18.77 -9.60
N ILE A 28 -11.23 -18.27 -8.46
CA ILE A 28 -9.91 -18.62 -7.90
C ILE A 28 -10.10 -19.60 -6.74
N ALA A 29 -9.29 -20.66 -6.74
CA ALA A 29 -9.35 -21.66 -5.68
C ALA A 29 -8.98 -21.08 -4.32
N VAL A 30 -9.77 -21.44 -3.29
CA VAL A 30 -9.46 -21.12 -1.90
C VAL A 30 -8.44 -22.13 -1.37
N GLY A 31 -7.39 -21.64 -0.74
CA GLY A 31 -6.36 -22.50 -0.16
C GLY A 31 -5.16 -21.71 0.37
N GLU A 32 -4.15 -22.41 0.76
CA GLU A 32 -2.88 -21.85 1.23
C GLU A 32 -1.72 -22.29 0.33
N ASN A 33 -0.73 -21.39 0.19
CA ASN A 33 0.55 -21.70 -0.41
C ASN A 33 1.68 -21.05 0.41
N SER A 34 2.93 -21.22 -0.02
CA SER A 34 4.09 -20.66 0.70
C SER A 34 4.06 -19.14 0.79
N ILE A 35 3.56 -18.44 -0.25
CA ILE A 35 3.44 -16.97 -0.27
C ILE A 35 2.40 -16.51 0.74
N ILE A 36 1.24 -17.14 0.82
CA ILE A 36 0.19 -16.83 1.79
C ILE A 36 0.69 -17.05 3.21
N LYS A 37 1.39 -18.16 3.47
CA LYS A 37 1.96 -18.45 4.78
C LYS A 37 3.02 -17.43 5.18
N SER A 38 3.92 -17.05 4.27
CA SER A 38 4.95 -16.05 4.51
C SER A 38 4.33 -14.67 4.76
N THR A 39 3.29 -14.31 4.01
CA THR A 39 2.57 -13.04 4.18
C THR A 39 1.86 -12.99 5.52
N THR A 40 1.21 -14.08 5.93
CA THR A 40 0.56 -14.18 7.23
C THR A 40 1.58 -13.99 8.37
N ALA A 41 2.72 -14.66 8.30
CA ALA A 41 3.79 -14.50 9.28
C ALA A 41 4.34 -13.06 9.29
N TRP A 42 4.49 -12.44 8.12
CA TRP A 42 4.92 -11.05 7.99
C TRP A 42 3.92 -10.10 8.67
N LEU A 43 2.62 -10.30 8.44
CA LEU A 43 1.58 -9.49 9.07
C LEU A 43 1.56 -9.66 10.60
N ASP A 44 1.75 -10.87 11.11
CA ASP A 44 1.85 -11.12 12.54
C ASP A 44 3.03 -10.33 13.16
N GLN A 45 4.18 -10.30 12.50
CA GLN A 45 5.34 -9.52 12.91
C GLN A 45 5.05 -8.01 12.84
N TYR A 46 4.40 -7.57 11.78
CA TYR A 46 4.02 -6.16 11.62
C TYR A 46 3.12 -5.68 12.76
N PHE A 47 2.05 -6.43 13.04
CA PHE A 47 1.12 -6.07 14.13
C PHE A 47 1.74 -6.23 15.53
N ALA A 48 2.78 -7.04 15.66
CA ALA A 48 3.58 -7.14 16.90
C ALA A 48 4.66 -6.05 17.00
N LYS A 49 4.66 -5.07 16.10
CA LYS A 49 5.61 -3.95 16.05
C LYS A 49 7.07 -4.37 15.88
N GLN A 50 7.30 -5.48 15.19
CA GLN A 50 8.64 -6.01 14.94
C GLN A 50 9.30 -5.42 13.69
N ASN A 51 8.59 -4.55 12.97
CA ASN A 51 9.05 -3.86 11.77
C ASN A 51 9.71 -4.81 10.74
N PRO A 52 8.97 -5.81 10.22
CA PRO A 52 9.54 -6.76 9.26
C PRO A 52 9.91 -6.07 7.95
N ASP A 53 10.88 -6.65 7.22
CA ASP A 53 11.34 -6.14 5.94
C ASP A 53 10.20 -6.14 4.91
N PRO A 54 9.81 -4.98 4.35
CA PRO A 54 8.75 -4.91 3.33
C PRO A 54 9.10 -5.64 2.03
N HIS A 55 10.39 -5.91 1.78
CA HIS A 55 10.85 -6.64 0.60
C HIS A 55 10.94 -8.15 0.81
N ALA A 56 10.59 -8.66 1.99
CA ALA A 56 10.64 -10.09 2.30
C ALA A 56 9.61 -10.91 1.51
N ILE A 57 8.51 -10.29 1.10
CA ILE A 57 7.44 -10.94 0.32
C ILE A 57 7.52 -10.46 -1.14
N PRO A 58 7.68 -11.37 -2.10
CA PRO A 58 7.66 -10.98 -3.51
C PRO A 58 6.26 -10.52 -3.91
N LEU A 59 6.19 -9.35 -4.58
CA LEU A 59 4.93 -8.71 -4.97
C LEU A 59 4.78 -8.72 -6.50
N ALA A 60 3.58 -9.00 -6.97
CA ALA A 60 3.19 -8.84 -8.37
C ALA A 60 2.15 -7.71 -8.47
N LEU A 61 2.60 -6.52 -8.84
CA LEU A 61 1.76 -5.34 -9.01
C LEU A 61 1.22 -5.32 -10.46
N GLU A 62 0.10 -5.98 -10.68
CA GLU A 62 -0.55 -6.05 -11.98
C GLU A 62 -1.42 -4.81 -12.20
N THR A 63 -0.78 -3.73 -12.60
CA THR A 63 -1.42 -2.45 -12.87
C THR A 63 -0.64 -1.71 -13.95
N THR A 64 -1.01 -0.46 -14.24
CA THR A 64 -0.31 0.33 -15.27
C THR A 64 1.15 0.58 -14.87
N PRO A 65 2.07 0.77 -15.86
CA PRO A 65 3.47 1.08 -15.55
C PRO A 65 3.65 2.30 -14.66
N TYR A 66 2.83 3.33 -14.85
CA TYR A 66 2.84 4.51 -13.99
C TYR A 66 2.50 4.17 -12.54
N ARG A 67 1.42 3.42 -12.31
CA ARG A 67 1.02 3.00 -10.95
C ARG A 67 2.06 2.09 -10.32
N GLN A 68 2.61 1.15 -11.09
CA GLN A 68 3.69 0.28 -10.61
C GLN A 68 4.88 1.10 -10.11
N HIS A 69 5.26 2.12 -10.85
CA HIS A 69 6.38 3.00 -10.48
C HIS A 69 6.09 3.76 -9.18
N ILE A 70 4.90 4.39 -9.09
CA ILE A 70 4.50 5.12 -7.87
C ILE A 70 4.46 4.17 -6.65
N LEU A 71 3.89 2.99 -6.79
CA LEU A 71 3.77 2.04 -5.69
C LEU A 71 5.13 1.46 -5.27
N SER A 72 6.05 1.27 -6.21
CA SER A 72 7.42 0.83 -5.89
C SER A 72 8.20 1.89 -5.10
N VAL A 73 8.05 3.16 -5.46
CA VAL A 73 8.65 4.28 -4.70
C VAL A 73 8.02 4.38 -3.31
N LEU A 74 6.71 4.21 -3.23
CA LEU A 74 5.98 4.22 -1.96
C LEU A 74 6.48 3.14 -1.01
N GLN A 75 6.81 1.96 -1.52
CA GLN A 75 7.31 0.83 -0.71
C GLN A 75 8.58 1.16 0.06
N GLU A 76 9.35 2.14 -0.40
CA GLU A 76 10.59 2.59 0.27
C GLU A 76 10.33 3.54 1.45
N VAL A 77 9.10 4.00 1.65
CA VAL A 77 8.76 4.88 2.79
C VAL A 77 8.72 4.05 4.07
N PRO A 78 9.59 4.34 5.05
CA PRO A 78 9.70 3.48 6.23
C PRO A 78 8.53 3.63 7.20
N ALA A 79 8.30 2.59 8.01
CA ALA A 79 7.36 2.65 9.12
C ALA A 79 7.75 3.76 10.11
N GLY A 80 6.75 4.45 10.64
CA GLY A 80 6.95 5.58 11.55
C GLY A 80 7.15 6.92 10.83
N SER A 81 7.14 6.95 9.50
CA SER A 81 7.18 8.18 8.71
C SER A 81 5.95 8.32 7.82
N THR A 82 5.73 9.53 7.35
CA THR A 82 4.67 9.87 6.39
C THR A 82 5.26 10.62 5.21
N ILE A 83 4.51 10.63 4.11
CA ILE A 83 4.89 11.34 2.89
C ILE A 83 3.64 11.99 2.30
N THR A 84 3.77 13.17 1.74
CA THR A 84 2.64 13.79 1.01
C THR A 84 2.56 13.23 -0.41
N TYR A 85 1.38 13.40 -1.04
CA TYR A 85 1.21 13.02 -2.45
C TYR A 85 2.21 13.73 -3.36
N GLN A 86 2.47 15.01 -3.08
CA GLN A 86 3.42 15.81 -3.85
C GLN A 86 4.85 15.30 -3.68
N GLU A 87 5.28 15.02 -2.45
CA GLU A 87 6.60 14.47 -2.16
C GLU A 87 6.80 13.10 -2.80
N LEU A 88 5.76 12.25 -2.77
CA LEU A 88 5.80 10.94 -3.42
C LEU A 88 5.98 11.09 -4.93
N GLY A 89 5.21 11.99 -5.56
CA GLY A 89 5.35 12.29 -6.98
C GLY A 89 6.74 12.83 -7.31
N GLN A 90 7.29 13.70 -6.47
CA GLN A 90 8.63 14.26 -6.66
C GLN A 90 9.72 13.20 -6.54
N LYS A 91 9.59 12.26 -5.61
CA LYS A 91 10.52 11.12 -5.50
C LYS A 91 10.45 10.20 -6.72
N ALA A 92 9.26 10.00 -7.25
CA ALA A 92 9.05 9.18 -8.45
C ALA A 92 9.58 9.83 -9.73
N ALA A 93 9.67 11.17 -9.75
CA ALA A 93 10.13 11.94 -10.90
C ALA A 93 11.05 13.09 -10.44
N PRO A 94 12.27 12.78 -9.96
CA PRO A 94 13.13 13.76 -9.29
C PRO A 94 13.60 14.91 -10.18
N ASN A 95 13.57 14.72 -11.51
CA ASN A 95 14.01 15.73 -12.49
C ASN A 95 12.83 16.56 -13.06
N GLN A 96 11.63 16.43 -12.48
CA GLN A 96 10.44 17.13 -12.94
C GLN A 96 9.82 17.95 -11.82
N ASN A 97 9.20 19.07 -12.17
CA ASN A 97 8.37 19.83 -11.25
C ASN A 97 6.99 19.20 -11.21
N ILE A 98 6.55 18.81 -10.01
CA ILE A 98 5.27 18.14 -9.83
C ILE A 98 4.16 19.17 -9.66
N SER A 99 3.26 19.21 -10.64
CA SER A 99 2.06 20.04 -10.61
C SER A 99 0.96 19.46 -9.73
N LYS A 100 -0.08 20.26 -9.45
CA LYS A 100 -1.29 19.78 -8.75
C LYS A 100 -1.99 18.64 -9.51
N GLY A 101 -1.98 18.69 -10.84
CA GLY A 101 -2.53 17.62 -11.69
C GLY A 101 -1.75 16.32 -11.55
N ALA A 102 -0.42 16.40 -11.46
CA ALA A 102 0.43 15.23 -11.19
C ALA A 102 0.16 14.65 -9.80
N ALA A 103 -0.09 15.48 -8.78
CA ALA A 103 -0.46 15.01 -7.45
C ALA A 103 -1.78 14.23 -7.46
N ARG A 104 -2.75 14.61 -8.29
CA ARG A 104 -3.99 13.83 -8.49
C ARG A 104 -3.73 12.46 -9.10
N ALA A 105 -2.85 12.39 -10.10
CA ALA A 105 -2.47 11.12 -10.73
C ALA A 105 -1.77 10.20 -9.73
N VAL A 106 -0.90 10.75 -8.87
CA VAL A 106 -0.29 10.02 -7.75
C VAL A 106 -1.37 9.51 -6.80
N GLY A 107 -2.33 10.35 -6.44
CA GLY A 107 -3.46 9.98 -5.60
C GLY A 107 -4.27 8.83 -6.17
N GLY A 108 -4.51 8.82 -7.47
CA GLY A 108 -5.17 7.72 -8.17
C GLY A 108 -4.38 6.42 -8.09
N ALA A 109 -3.06 6.48 -8.27
CA ALA A 109 -2.19 5.32 -8.14
C ALA A 109 -2.22 4.74 -6.71
N VAL A 110 -2.14 5.60 -5.71
CA VAL A 110 -2.17 5.22 -4.29
C VAL A 110 -3.53 4.61 -3.91
N ALA A 111 -4.64 5.21 -4.39
CA ALA A 111 -5.99 4.73 -4.09
C ALA A 111 -6.26 3.33 -4.65
N HIS A 112 -5.62 2.96 -5.76
CA HIS A 112 -5.79 1.66 -6.42
C HIS A 112 -4.70 0.65 -6.05
N ASN A 113 -3.96 0.89 -4.97
CA ASN A 113 -2.97 -0.06 -4.45
C ASN A 113 -3.67 -1.40 -4.14
N PRO A 114 -3.29 -2.51 -4.79
CA PRO A 114 -3.92 -3.81 -4.54
C PRO A 114 -3.33 -4.56 -3.34
N ILE A 115 -2.21 -4.09 -2.78
CA ILE A 115 -1.49 -4.79 -1.70
C ILE A 115 -1.32 -3.84 -0.53
N LEU A 116 -2.32 -3.76 0.34
CA LEU A 116 -2.30 -2.86 1.48
C LEU A 116 -1.24 -3.29 2.51
N ILE A 117 -0.80 -2.39 3.32
CA ILE A 117 0.17 -2.55 4.41
C ILE A 117 1.60 -2.81 3.89
N LEU A 118 1.83 -3.83 3.08
CA LEU A 118 3.15 -4.09 2.46
C LEU A 118 3.57 -2.97 1.51
N VAL A 119 2.63 -2.49 0.70
CA VAL A 119 2.79 -1.21 -0.01
C VAL A 119 2.05 -0.16 0.81
N PRO A 120 2.77 0.72 1.51
CA PRO A 120 2.22 1.45 2.66
C PRO A 120 1.45 2.72 2.25
N CYS A 121 0.37 2.57 1.51
CA CYS A 121 -0.46 3.71 1.10
C CYS A 121 -1.09 4.45 2.30
N HIS A 122 -1.16 3.82 3.47
CA HIS A 122 -1.58 4.48 4.69
C HIS A 122 -0.59 5.56 5.18
N ARG A 123 0.66 5.55 4.71
CA ARG A 123 1.68 6.56 5.03
C ARG A 123 1.59 7.82 4.17
N VAL A 124 0.73 7.84 3.16
CA VAL A 124 0.53 9.01 2.31
C VAL A 124 -0.55 9.90 2.90
N ILE A 125 -0.20 11.17 3.12
CA ILE A 125 -1.09 12.16 3.75
C ILE A 125 -1.25 13.39 2.86
N GLY A 126 -2.25 14.23 3.15
CA GLY A 126 -2.42 15.52 2.48
C GLY A 126 -1.31 16.51 2.85
N SER A 127 -1.10 17.51 2.01
CA SER A 127 -0.09 18.55 2.22
C SER A 127 -0.32 19.38 3.49
N ASP A 128 -1.56 19.41 3.98
CA ASP A 128 -1.96 20.03 5.24
C ASP A 128 -1.85 19.09 6.46
N GLY A 129 -1.32 17.90 6.28
CA GLY A 129 -1.20 16.87 7.31
C GLY A 129 -2.46 16.06 7.57
N ARG A 130 -3.53 16.30 6.81
CA ARG A 130 -4.79 15.57 6.99
C ARG A 130 -4.70 14.14 6.47
N LEU A 131 -5.38 13.24 7.19
CA LEU A 131 -5.58 11.87 6.74
C LEU A 131 -6.69 11.86 5.68
N THR A 132 -6.29 12.06 4.43
CA THR A 132 -7.20 12.02 3.29
C THR A 132 -7.20 10.63 2.68
N GLY A 133 -8.33 10.18 2.22
CA GLY A 133 -8.58 8.99 1.43
C GLY A 133 -7.72 7.76 1.73
N TYR A 134 -8.37 6.68 2.10
CA TYR A 134 -7.73 5.37 2.20
C TYR A 134 -8.74 4.31 1.79
N ALA A 135 -8.34 3.38 0.92
CA ALA A 135 -9.25 2.34 0.46
C ALA A 135 -9.79 1.49 1.62
N GLY A 136 -8.99 1.27 2.65
CA GLY A 136 -9.39 0.58 3.88
C GLY A 136 -10.15 1.45 4.88
N GLY A 137 -10.38 2.73 4.58
CA GLY A 137 -11.04 3.69 5.47
C GLY A 137 -10.08 4.47 6.36
N THR A 138 -10.42 5.73 6.64
CA THR A 138 -9.56 6.64 7.42
C THR A 138 -9.33 6.18 8.86
N ALA A 139 -10.28 5.48 9.46
CA ALA A 139 -10.12 4.91 10.81
C ALA A 139 -8.99 3.88 10.85
N ARG A 140 -8.92 2.99 9.87
CA ARG A 140 -7.82 2.01 9.75
C ARG A 140 -6.49 2.68 9.40
N LYS A 141 -6.51 3.70 8.55
CA LYS A 141 -5.33 4.50 8.22
C LYS A 141 -4.72 5.09 9.49
N LEU A 142 -5.54 5.74 10.32
CA LEU A 142 -5.12 6.30 11.59
C LEU A 142 -4.56 5.21 12.52
N ALA A 143 -5.26 4.08 12.63
CA ALA A 143 -4.83 2.97 13.51
C ALA A 143 -3.47 2.40 13.07
N LEU A 144 -3.24 2.24 11.77
CA LEU A 144 -1.96 1.75 11.23
C LEU A 144 -0.83 2.75 11.50
N LEU A 145 -1.07 4.03 11.30
CA LEU A 145 -0.07 5.08 11.58
C LEU A 145 0.27 5.12 13.08
N GLN A 146 -0.72 5.03 13.95
CA GLN A 146 -0.50 4.98 15.41
C GLN A 146 0.26 3.71 15.83
N LEU A 147 -0.06 2.58 15.22
CA LEU A 147 0.68 1.33 15.44
C LEU A 147 2.18 1.50 15.10
N GLU A 148 2.48 2.25 14.05
CA GLU A 148 3.84 2.55 13.62
C GLU A 148 4.53 3.66 14.43
N GLY A 149 3.82 4.26 15.40
CA GLY A 149 4.36 5.30 16.26
C GLY A 149 4.25 6.73 15.71
N VAL A 150 3.44 6.93 14.66
CA VAL A 150 3.19 8.27 14.11
C VAL A 150 2.15 8.99 14.96
N ASN A 151 2.47 10.19 15.41
CA ASN A 151 1.51 11.06 16.10
C ASN A 151 0.62 11.76 15.07
N CYS A 152 -0.62 11.31 14.97
CA CYS A 152 -1.63 11.91 14.11
C CYS A 152 -2.64 12.70 14.94
N LYS A 153 -2.92 13.90 14.48
CA LYS A 153 -3.96 14.74 15.07
C LYS A 153 -5.35 14.43 14.48
#